data_a69f7cc2e1754f2d13d0c6a40021d8fc
#
_entry.id   a69f7cc2e1754f2d13d0c6a40021d8fc
#
_cell.length_a   1.000
_cell.length_b   1.000
_cell.length_c   1.000
_cell.angle_alpha   90.00
_cell.angle_beta   90.00
_cell.angle_gamma   90.00
#
_symmetry.space_group_name_H-M   'P 1'
#
loop_
_entity.id
_entity.type
_entity.pdbx_description
1 polymer ?
#
loop_
_entity_poly.entity_id
_entity_poly.type
_entity_poly.pdbx_seq_one_letter_code
_entity_poly.pdbx_strand_id
1 'polypeptide(L)'
;MPEGVRVVSKDQWELGNQMGVLKEDYLDTLEWMSEELEEDLGHNEAAIPVEKKGAKIMYCINPREVKYDPRTIKEAALIFHTAGEDWTMPEEGWDNTNFGLFSGDDGLGGACAKREYDKARELGVEKIVISECGHGFRSTRFEGVNWAGESDPVPMESSVMTMLNYIKEGKIKVDPTRNPERMTFHDSCNNARSGGFFEEPRELLRLVCTDFQEMYPNRAENYCCTGGGGAMSMSEYTPKRLQSAKIKADQIRATGAKVVVTSCHNCVDGLNDLIKHYELDCEVKQLVNLVAKALVVEEPEKPAAQEAEPGDIAVTRVEVEEPLAGRKILVVDDEQDVRTFLITVFEDAGADVISASDGDEAIRMAREHQPDLISLDLSMPGKDGVETFVELRSTDETMEIPVCVVTGHPEFRQVIYDRPVSAPEGYLGKPVDEDKLVAYAHHIIEHREEKAN
;
A
#
# COMPACT_ATOMS: atom_id res chain seq x y z
N MET A 1 -18.28 6.50 24.82
CA MET A 1 -17.67 6.17 23.50
C MET A 1 -17.27 4.72 23.54
N PRO A 2 -17.56 3.91 22.52
CA PRO A 2 -17.08 2.52 22.41
C PRO A 2 -15.55 2.44 22.50
N GLU A 3 -15.02 1.35 23.09
CA GLU A 3 -13.59 1.20 23.34
C GLU A 3 -12.76 1.31 22.06
N GLY A 4 -13.15 0.61 21.00
CA GLY A 4 -12.43 0.66 19.71
C GLY A 4 -12.34 2.06 19.12
N VAL A 5 -13.40 2.87 19.21
CA VAL A 5 -13.37 4.27 18.75
C VAL A 5 -12.44 5.11 19.63
N ARG A 6 -12.41 4.84 20.93
CA ARG A 6 -11.55 5.55 21.90
C ARG A 6 -10.06 5.29 21.63
N VAL A 7 -9.69 4.06 21.35
CA VAL A 7 -8.30 3.67 21.03
C VAL A 7 -7.83 4.40 19.77
N VAL A 8 -8.58 4.29 18.69
CA VAL A 8 -8.24 4.95 17.42
C VAL A 8 -8.15 6.48 17.55
N SER A 9 -9.07 7.10 18.32
CA SER A 9 -9.01 8.54 18.58
C SER A 9 -7.75 8.93 19.36
N LYS A 10 -7.32 8.09 20.32
CA LYS A 10 -6.10 8.31 21.08
C LYS A 10 -4.86 8.24 20.21
N ASP A 11 -4.75 7.20 19.37
CA ASP A 11 -3.61 7.04 18.46
C ASP A 11 -3.51 8.24 17.51
N GLN A 12 -4.64 8.72 17.00
CA GLN A 12 -4.64 9.89 16.12
C GLN A 12 -4.24 11.19 16.84
N TRP A 13 -4.58 11.34 18.14
CA TRP A 13 -4.09 12.45 18.97
C TRP A 13 -2.58 12.38 19.20
N GLU A 14 -2.07 11.21 19.61
CA GLU A 14 -0.71 11.02 20.08
C GLU A 14 0.29 10.86 18.94
N LEU A 15 -0.06 10.07 17.92
CA LEU A 15 0.84 9.69 16.82
C LEU A 15 0.53 10.39 15.50
N GLY A 16 -0.58 11.15 15.43
CA GLY A 16 -0.97 11.85 14.21
C GLY A 16 -1.66 10.99 13.16
N ASN A 17 -1.85 9.68 13.43
CA ASN A 17 -2.58 8.79 12.53
C ASN A 17 -3.44 7.78 13.30
N GLN A 18 -4.53 7.33 12.65
CA GLN A 18 -5.56 6.49 13.29
C GLN A 18 -5.14 5.03 13.53
N MET A 19 -4.01 4.58 13.01
CA MET A 19 -3.60 3.16 13.06
C MET A 19 -2.31 2.93 13.83
N GLY A 20 -1.78 3.95 14.50
CA GLY A 20 -0.57 3.82 15.28
C GLY A 20 0.66 3.49 14.43
N VAL A 21 0.70 3.94 13.19
CA VAL A 21 1.88 3.80 12.31
C VAL A 21 2.99 4.69 12.85
N LEU A 22 4.16 4.14 13.10
CA LEU A 22 5.33 4.91 13.48
C LEU A 22 5.88 5.67 12.26
N LYS A 23 6.55 6.79 12.52
CA LYS A 23 7.12 7.62 11.45
C LYS A 23 8.13 6.83 10.61
N GLU A 24 8.95 6.03 11.26
CA GLU A 24 9.94 5.17 10.63
C GLU A 24 9.28 4.15 9.70
N ASP A 25 8.29 3.40 10.17
CA ASP A 25 7.56 2.42 9.36
C ASP A 25 6.88 3.06 8.14
N TYR A 26 6.42 4.31 8.27
CA TYR A 26 5.86 5.06 7.16
C TYR A 26 6.92 5.43 6.13
N LEU A 27 8.06 5.97 6.56
CA LEU A 27 9.14 6.38 5.65
C LEU A 27 9.76 5.16 4.95
N ASP A 28 9.99 4.07 5.68
CA ASP A 28 10.46 2.80 5.12
C ASP A 28 9.50 2.27 4.03
N THR A 29 8.19 2.39 4.26
CA THR A 29 7.19 2.02 3.25
C THR A 29 7.29 2.88 2.00
N LEU A 30 7.52 4.18 2.13
CA LEU A 30 7.68 5.08 0.98
C LEU A 30 8.96 4.79 0.20
N GLU A 31 10.06 4.54 0.90
CA GLU A 31 11.33 4.15 0.28
C GLU A 31 11.18 2.84 -0.49
N TRP A 32 10.63 1.82 0.14
CA TRP A 32 10.36 0.55 -0.53
C TRP A 32 9.45 0.70 -1.75
N MET A 33 8.37 1.49 -1.68
CA MET A 33 7.50 1.72 -2.85
C MET A 33 8.19 2.52 -3.94
N SER A 34 9.16 3.37 -3.58
CA SER A 34 10.03 4.06 -4.56
C SER A 34 10.90 3.08 -5.32
N GLU A 35 11.59 2.19 -4.60
CA GLU A 35 12.44 1.16 -5.20
C GLU A 35 11.66 0.23 -6.14
N GLU A 36 10.49 -0.23 -5.71
CA GLU A 36 9.60 -1.05 -6.55
C GLU A 36 9.14 -0.31 -7.81
N LEU A 37 8.90 1.00 -7.71
CA LEU A 37 8.50 1.81 -8.86
C LEU A 37 9.67 2.02 -9.83
N GLU A 38 10.86 2.26 -9.33
CA GLU A 38 12.07 2.41 -10.12
C GLU A 38 12.42 1.10 -10.84
N GLU A 39 12.23 -0.05 -10.18
CA GLU A 39 12.40 -1.36 -10.79
C GLU A 39 11.39 -1.59 -11.93
N ASP A 40 10.10 -1.30 -11.69
CA ASP A 40 9.04 -1.45 -12.69
C ASP A 40 9.28 -0.58 -13.93
N LEU A 41 9.86 0.62 -13.76
CA LEU A 41 10.14 1.57 -14.84
C LEU A 41 11.53 1.38 -15.47
N GLY A 42 12.42 0.64 -14.82
CA GLY A 42 13.78 0.39 -15.28
C GLY A 42 14.72 1.63 -15.25
N HIS A 43 14.41 2.61 -14.41
CA HIS A 43 15.25 3.81 -14.20
C HIS A 43 14.99 4.45 -12.81
N ASN A 44 15.98 5.18 -12.29
CA ASN A 44 16.01 5.73 -10.93
C ASN A 44 15.45 7.17 -10.82
N GLU A 45 14.52 7.58 -11.69
CA GLU A 45 14.00 8.96 -11.68
C GLU A 45 12.57 9.04 -11.11
N ALA A 46 12.02 7.91 -10.67
CA ALA A 46 10.62 7.80 -10.26
C ALA A 46 10.40 7.72 -8.74
N ALA A 47 11.41 8.06 -7.95
CA ALA A 47 11.31 8.03 -6.49
C ALA A 47 10.13 8.86 -5.96
N ILE A 48 9.48 8.37 -4.91
CA ILE A 48 8.44 9.11 -4.19
C ILE A 48 9.08 10.29 -3.46
N PRO A 49 8.76 11.55 -3.84
CA PRO A 49 9.37 12.70 -3.21
C PRO A 49 8.80 12.95 -1.82
N VAL A 50 9.65 12.98 -0.80
CA VAL A 50 9.28 13.27 0.59
C VAL A 50 9.79 14.66 0.97
N GLU A 51 8.97 15.45 1.69
CA GLU A 51 9.32 16.80 2.21
C GLU A 51 9.83 17.80 1.14
N LYS A 52 9.46 17.61 -0.13
CA LYS A 52 9.87 18.52 -1.20
C LYS A 52 9.13 19.85 -1.09
N LYS A 53 9.86 20.91 -0.79
CA LYS A 53 9.33 22.28 -0.68
C LYS A 53 9.02 22.88 -2.06
N GLY A 54 7.90 23.61 -2.13
CA GLY A 54 7.46 24.29 -3.34
C GLY A 54 6.87 23.39 -4.41
N ALA A 55 6.60 22.12 -4.08
CA ALA A 55 5.84 21.23 -4.95
C ALA A 55 4.40 21.76 -5.15
N LYS A 56 3.76 21.43 -6.26
CA LYS A 56 2.37 21.84 -6.50
C LYS A 56 1.38 21.10 -5.64
N ILE A 57 1.63 19.79 -5.43
CA ILE A 57 0.71 18.89 -4.73
C ILE A 57 1.40 18.31 -3.50
N MET A 58 0.70 18.34 -2.35
CA MET A 58 0.98 17.46 -1.22
C MET A 58 -0.02 16.30 -1.25
N TYR A 59 0.49 15.07 -1.38
CA TYR A 59 -0.35 13.86 -1.40
C TYR A 59 -0.45 13.27 -0.01
N CYS A 60 -1.68 13.17 0.51
CA CYS A 60 -1.99 12.59 1.81
C CYS A 60 -2.75 11.29 1.64
N ILE A 61 -2.39 10.28 2.43
CA ILE A 61 -2.90 8.92 2.30
C ILE A 61 -3.65 8.45 3.53
N ASN A 62 -4.34 7.33 3.41
CA ASN A 62 -4.94 6.65 4.54
C ASN A 62 -3.90 5.70 5.18
N PRO A 63 -3.75 5.64 6.52
CA PRO A 63 -2.82 4.74 7.20
C PRO A 63 -2.97 3.25 6.83
N ARG A 64 -4.12 2.86 6.29
CA ARG A 64 -4.33 1.51 5.77
C ARG A 64 -3.46 1.19 4.57
N GLU A 65 -3.15 2.20 3.75
CA GLU A 65 -2.26 2.04 2.60
C GLU A 65 -0.88 1.59 3.09
N VAL A 66 -0.36 2.21 4.14
CA VAL A 66 0.92 1.81 4.74
C VAL A 66 0.87 0.38 5.30
N LYS A 67 -0.20 0.04 6.06
CA LYS A 67 -0.25 -1.24 6.81
C LYS A 67 -0.72 -2.44 5.99
N TYR A 68 -1.59 -2.23 5.00
CA TYR A 68 -2.31 -3.34 4.37
C TYR A 68 -2.31 -3.30 2.84
N ASP A 69 -2.01 -2.16 2.22
CA ASP A 69 -2.01 -2.06 0.76
C ASP A 69 -1.02 -0.98 0.25
N PRO A 70 0.30 -1.12 0.52
CA PRO A 70 1.30 -0.13 0.13
C PRO A 70 1.40 0.04 -1.39
N ARG A 71 0.94 -0.95 -2.17
CA ARG A 71 0.94 -0.84 -3.64
C ARG A 71 0.07 0.28 -4.17
N THR A 72 -0.99 0.67 -3.47
CA THR A 72 -1.78 1.86 -3.87
C THR A 72 -0.95 3.14 -3.85
N ILE A 73 0.06 3.21 -2.97
CA ILE A 73 1.03 4.31 -2.93
C ILE A 73 1.91 4.29 -4.19
N LYS A 74 2.46 3.11 -4.54
CA LYS A 74 3.25 2.92 -5.77
C LYS A 74 2.44 3.23 -7.03
N GLU A 75 1.19 2.75 -7.09
CA GLU A 75 0.29 3.01 -8.22
C GLU A 75 -0.04 4.50 -8.38
N ALA A 76 -0.28 5.21 -7.28
CA ALA A 76 -0.47 6.66 -7.30
C ALA A 76 0.81 7.39 -7.76
N ALA A 77 1.98 6.97 -7.26
CA ALA A 77 3.27 7.52 -7.66
C ALA A 77 3.56 7.28 -9.15
N LEU A 78 3.25 6.09 -9.68
CA LEU A 78 3.34 5.77 -11.11
C LEU A 78 2.47 6.72 -11.96
N ILE A 79 1.24 6.99 -11.52
CA ILE A 79 0.33 7.90 -12.20
C ILE A 79 0.87 9.34 -12.17
N PHE A 80 1.34 9.82 -11.02
CA PHE A 80 1.93 11.16 -10.89
C PHE A 80 3.21 11.31 -11.71
N HIS A 81 4.08 10.30 -11.69
CA HIS A 81 5.29 10.26 -12.49
C HIS A 81 4.96 10.34 -14.00
N THR A 82 4.04 9.48 -14.48
CA THR A 82 3.62 9.47 -15.89
C THR A 82 2.95 10.77 -16.31
N ALA A 83 2.22 11.43 -15.40
CA ALA A 83 1.61 12.74 -15.64
C ALA A 83 2.62 13.90 -15.64
N GLY A 84 3.88 13.66 -15.26
CA GLY A 84 4.87 14.70 -15.04
C GLY A 84 4.48 15.68 -13.93
N GLU A 85 3.80 15.19 -12.88
CA GLU A 85 3.30 16.04 -11.80
C GLU A 85 4.42 16.44 -10.83
N ASP A 86 4.34 17.66 -10.32
CA ASP A 86 5.22 18.19 -9.28
C ASP A 86 4.56 18.00 -7.90
N TRP A 87 4.96 16.97 -7.18
CA TRP A 87 4.29 16.54 -5.97
C TRP A 87 5.26 16.15 -4.85
N THR A 88 4.71 15.94 -3.65
CA THR A 88 5.45 15.46 -2.48
C THR A 88 4.53 14.74 -1.51
N MET A 89 5.09 13.84 -0.70
CA MET A 89 4.46 13.30 0.50
C MET A 89 5.10 13.94 1.74
N PRO A 90 4.30 14.30 2.76
CA PRO A 90 4.82 14.88 4.00
C PRO A 90 5.23 13.77 4.97
N GLU A 91 6.25 14.00 5.79
CA GLU A 91 6.63 13.09 6.88
C GLU A 91 5.65 13.10 8.06
N GLU A 92 4.92 14.21 8.22
CA GLU A 92 3.91 14.41 9.26
C GLU A 92 2.66 15.07 8.66
N GLY A 93 1.49 14.79 9.23
CA GLY A 93 0.24 15.31 8.68
C GLY A 93 -0.20 14.63 7.38
N TRP A 94 0.31 13.43 7.12
CA TRP A 94 -0.01 12.63 5.94
C TRP A 94 -1.30 11.80 6.06
N ASP A 95 -1.76 11.51 7.31
CA ASP A 95 -3.02 10.78 7.54
C ASP A 95 -4.22 11.65 7.16
N ASN A 96 -4.83 11.35 6.02
CA ASN A 96 -6.01 12.04 5.52
C ASN A 96 -7.30 11.65 6.27
N THR A 97 -7.23 10.79 7.27
CA THR A 97 -8.41 10.39 8.06
C THR A 97 -8.65 11.35 9.22
N ASN A 98 -9.86 11.35 9.75
CA ASN A 98 -10.22 12.23 10.86
C ASN A 98 -11.29 11.59 11.74
N PHE A 99 -10.85 10.95 12.82
CA PHE A 99 -11.75 10.25 13.75
C PHE A 99 -12.58 11.19 14.62
N GLY A 100 -12.27 12.48 14.66
CA GLY A 100 -13.14 13.50 15.24
C GLY A 100 -14.56 13.44 14.68
N LEU A 101 -14.68 13.14 13.36
CA LEU A 101 -15.98 12.95 12.70
C LEU A 101 -16.82 11.81 13.30
N PHE A 102 -16.19 10.72 13.75
CA PHE A 102 -16.88 9.53 14.26
C PHE A 102 -16.99 9.51 15.77
N SER A 103 -16.04 10.12 16.46
CA SER A 103 -16.04 10.24 17.92
C SER A 103 -16.95 11.37 18.43
N GLY A 104 -17.28 12.34 17.57
CA GLY A 104 -17.96 13.58 17.96
C GLY A 104 -17.06 14.50 18.76
N ASP A 105 -15.74 14.41 18.58
CA ASP A 105 -14.72 15.25 19.20
C ASP A 105 -14.23 16.30 18.20
N ASP A 106 -14.84 17.48 18.23
CA ASP A 106 -14.50 18.59 17.35
C ASP A 106 -13.05 19.10 17.59
N GLY A 107 -12.52 18.92 18.81
CA GLY A 107 -11.13 19.26 19.14
C GLY A 107 -10.15 18.35 18.41
N LEU A 108 -10.39 17.04 18.43
CA LEU A 108 -9.62 16.08 17.63
C LEU A 108 -9.79 16.37 16.15
N GLY A 109 -11.03 16.62 15.72
CA GLY A 109 -11.34 16.94 14.32
C GLY A 109 -10.55 18.14 13.81
N GLY A 110 -10.49 19.20 14.60
CA GLY A 110 -9.72 20.39 14.29
C GLY A 110 -8.21 20.17 14.30
N ALA A 111 -7.71 19.38 15.27
CA ALA A 111 -6.27 19.07 15.34
C ALA A 111 -5.78 18.27 14.13
N CYS A 112 -6.56 17.29 13.66
CA CYS A 112 -6.24 16.52 12.45
C CYS A 112 -6.19 17.41 11.22
N ALA A 113 -7.25 18.16 10.95
CA ALA A 113 -7.31 19.07 9.80
C ALA A 113 -6.20 20.13 9.83
N LYS A 114 -5.92 20.67 11.03
CA LYS A 114 -4.86 21.66 11.19
C LYS A 114 -3.47 21.12 10.87
N ARG A 115 -3.16 19.89 11.24
CA ARG A 115 -1.88 19.24 10.90
C ARG A 115 -1.66 19.21 9.38
N GLU A 116 -2.67 18.80 8.61
CA GLU A 116 -2.61 18.78 7.14
C GLU A 116 -2.41 20.20 6.57
N TYR A 117 -3.20 21.19 7.00
CA TYR A 117 -3.10 22.55 6.49
C TYR A 117 -1.78 23.21 6.87
N ASP A 118 -1.33 23.06 8.12
CA ASP A 118 -0.06 23.65 8.57
C ASP A 118 1.12 23.05 7.80
N LYS A 119 1.10 21.74 7.56
CA LYS A 119 2.14 21.06 6.79
C LYS A 119 2.14 21.49 5.32
N ALA A 120 0.98 21.59 4.71
CA ALA A 120 0.85 22.09 3.35
C ALA A 120 1.42 23.50 3.18
N ARG A 121 1.18 24.38 4.16
CA ARG A 121 1.76 25.74 4.19
C ARG A 121 3.26 25.72 4.42
N GLU A 122 3.75 24.88 5.33
CA GLU A 122 5.19 24.71 5.60
C GLU A 122 5.94 24.27 4.33
N LEU A 123 5.37 23.33 3.57
CA LEU A 123 5.93 22.86 2.31
C LEU A 123 5.72 23.85 1.15
N GLY A 124 4.79 24.80 1.31
CA GLY A 124 4.49 25.81 0.29
C GLY A 124 3.81 25.23 -0.94
N VAL A 125 2.98 24.20 -0.77
CA VAL A 125 2.25 23.57 -1.88
C VAL A 125 1.01 24.37 -2.29
N GLU A 126 0.57 24.19 -3.54
CA GLU A 126 -0.61 24.89 -4.06
C GLU A 126 -1.92 24.21 -3.62
N LYS A 127 -1.91 22.89 -3.46
CA LYS A 127 -3.08 22.10 -3.03
C LYS A 127 -2.70 20.80 -2.32
N ILE A 128 -3.65 20.29 -1.53
CA ILE A 128 -3.61 18.96 -0.94
C ILE A 128 -4.42 18.03 -1.85
N VAL A 129 -3.85 16.88 -2.22
CA VAL A 129 -4.56 15.79 -2.87
C VAL A 129 -4.63 14.63 -1.91
N ILE A 130 -5.83 14.14 -1.64
CA ILE A 130 -6.04 13.00 -0.75
C ILE A 130 -6.31 11.73 -1.55
N SER A 131 -5.80 10.60 -1.06
CA SER A 131 -6.07 9.29 -1.62
C SER A 131 -7.56 8.95 -1.56
N GLU A 132 -7.96 7.82 -2.10
CA GLU A 132 -9.37 7.42 -2.18
C GLU A 132 -9.98 7.14 -0.80
N CYS A 133 -10.16 8.20 -0.02
CA CYS A 133 -10.75 8.17 1.32
C CYS A 133 -11.97 9.10 1.41
N GLY A 134 -13.18 8.54 1.34
CA GLY A 134 -14.41 9.33 1.48
C GLY A 134 -14.54 10.01 2.83
N HIS A 135 -14.06 9.38 3.87
CA HIS A 135 -14.02 9.92 5.22
C HIS A 135 -13.10 11.15 5.28
N GLY A 136 -11.84 11.02 4.82
CA GLY A 136 -10.90 12.14 4.76
C GLY A 136 -11.40 13.28 3.89
N PHE A 137 -11.90 12.94 2.69
CA PHE A 137 -12.46 13.95 1.79
C PHE A 137 -13.55 14.80 2.44
N ARG A 138 -14.48 14.16 3.14
CA ARG A 138 -15.54 14.88 3.85
C ARG A 138 -15.00 15.69 5.02
N SER A 139 -14.24 15.03 5.90
CA SER A 139 -13.83 15.63 7.18
C SER A 139 -12.87 16.79 7.00
N THR A 140 -11.87 16.69 6.15
CA THR A 140 -10.90 17.77 5.99
C THR A 140 -11.44 18.88 5.09
N ARG A 141 -12.10 18.54 3.97
CA ARG A 141 -12.59 19.54 3.03
C ARG A 141 -13.76 20.39 3.58
N PHE A 142 -14.66 19.82 4.35
CA PHE A 142 -15.89 20.49 4.76
C PHE A 142 -15.89 20.81 6.27
N GLU A 143 -15.90 19.81 7.13
CA GLU A 143 -15.97 20.01 8.57
C GLU A 143 -14.66 20.55 9.14
N GLY A 144 -13.52 20.08 8.64
CA GLY A 144 -12.18 20.45 9.13
C GLY A 144 -11.87 21.93 9.04
N VAL A 145 -12.36 22.60 8.00
CA VAL A 145 -12.23 24.07 7.85
C VAL A 145 -12.83 24.78 9.07
N ASN A 146 -14.04 24.36 9.48
CA ASN A 146 -14.73 24.96 10.63
C ASN A 146 -14.08 24.55 11.96
N TRP A 147 -13.73 23.28 12.13
CA TRP A 147 -13.11 22.78 13.35
C TRP A 147 -11.70 23.34 13.59
N ALA A 148 -10.94 23.53 12.54
CA ALA A 148 -9.60 24.14 12.63
C ALA A 148 -9.65 25.68 12.72
N GLY A 149 -10.81 26.29 12.47
CA GLY A 149 -10.95 27.76 12.41
C GLY A 149 -10.24 28.40 11.24
N GLU A 150 -10.14 27.69 10.10
CA GLU A 150 -9.45 28.15 8.90
C GLU A 150 -10.28 29.20 8.15
N SER A 151 -9.69 30.39 7.96
CA SER A 151 -10.30 31.45 7.14
C SER A 151 -9.86 31.42 5.68
N ASP A 152 -8.71 30.81 5.40
CA ASP A 152 -8.13 30.64 4.07
C ASP A 152 -7.49 29.23 3.96
N PRO A 153 -8.33 28.19 3.81
CA PRO A 153 -7.85 26.82 3.77
C PRO A 153 -7.09 26.54 2.47
N VAL A 154 -6.01 25.74 2.56
CA VAL A 154 -5.32 25.23 1.38
C VAL A 154 -6.31 24.44 0.52
N PRO A 155 -6.40 24.67 -0.80
CA PRO A 155 -7.29 23.92 -1.68
C PRO A 155 -7.08 22.41 -1.57
N MET A 156 -8.18 21.65 -1.54
CA MET A 156 -8.13 20.21 -1.41
C MET A 156 -8.91 19.52 -2.53
N GLU A 157 -8.33 18.46 -3.07
CA GLU A 157 -8.90 17.65 -4.15
C GLU A 157 -8.79 16.14 -3.83
N SER A 158 -9.72 15.34 -4.32
CA SER A 158 -9.60 13.88 -4.29
C SER A 158 -8.70 13.41 -5.43
N SER A 159 -7.88 12.37 -5.19
CA SER A 159 -7.07 11.71 -6.23
C SER A 159 -7.89 11.25 -7.44
N VAL A 160 -9.17 10.91 -7.23
CA VAL A 160 -10.10 10.57 -8.33
C VAL A 160 -10.27 11.73 -9.31
N MET A 161 -10.43 12.96 -8.80
CA MET A 161 -10.50 14.16 -9.67
C MET A 161 -9.17 14.43 -10.36
N THR A 162 -8.07 14.30 -9.64
CA THR A 162 -6.73 14.50 -10.18
C THR A 162 -6.47 13.52 -11.33
N MET A 163 -6.73 12.22 -11.15
CA MET A 163 -6.59 11.20 -12.20
C MET A 163 -7.50 11.47 -13.41
N LEU A 164 -8.77 11.81 -13.15
CA LEU A 164 -9.72 12.15 -14.22
C LEU A 164 -9.24 13.35 -15.04
N ASN A 165 -8.74 14.39 -14.37
CA ASN A 165 -8.20 15.58 -15.02
C ASN A 165 -6.95 15.24 -15.84
N TYR A 166 -6.04 14.39 -15.35
CA TYR A 166 -4.87 13.98 -16.12
C TYR A 166 -5.23 13.29 -17.43
N ILE A 167 -6.26 12.42 -17.42
CA ILE A 167 -6.76 11.77 -18.65
C ILE A 167 -7.38 12.80 -19.60
N LYS A 168 -8.24 13.69 -19.08
CA LYS A 168 -8.93 14.72 -19.87
C LYS A 168 -7.96 15.75 -20.49
N GLU A 169 -6.92 16.09 -19.77
CA GLU A 169 -5.87 17.01 -20.21
C GLU A 169 -4.82 16.33 -21.12
N GLY A 170 -4.91 15.01 -21.28
CA GLY A 170 -3.96 14.23 -22.06
C GLY A 170 -2.58 14.08 -21.44
N LYS A 171 -2.44 14.34 -20.12
CA LYS A 171 -1.20 14.10 -19.37
C LYS A 171 -0.89 12.62 -19.24
N ILE A 172 -1.91 11.80 -19.11
CA ILE A 172 -1.78 10.34 -19.12
C ILE A 172 -2.71 9.74 -20.18
N LYS A 173 -2.27 8.62 -20.74
CA LYS A 173 -3.05 7.80 -21.69
C LYS A 173 -3.45 6.49 -21.00
N VAL A 174 -4.65 6.02 -21.24
CA VAL A 174 -5.17 4.78 -20.67
C VAL A 174 -5.74 3.88 -21.75
N ASP A 175 -5.56 2.57 -21.56
CA ASP A 175 -6.13 1.52 -22.39
C ASP A 175 -7.17 0.72 -21.59
N PRO A 176 -8.47 0.96 -21.80
CA PRO A 176 -9.53 0.27 -21.06
C PRO A 176 -9.58 -1.24 -21.29
N THR A 177 -8.94 -1.75 -22.36
CA THR A 177 -8.92 -3.21 -22.65
C THR A 177 -8.10 -3.98 -21.65
N ARG A 178 -7.23 -3.31 -20.87
CA ARG A 178 -6.48 -3.91 -19.76
C ARG A 178 -7.36 -4.25 -18.56
N ASN A 179 -8.58 -3.70 -18.48
CA ASN A 179 -9.60 -3.99 -17.48
C ASN A 179 -10.85 -4.56 -18.15
N PRO A 180 -10.82 -5.81 -18.66
CA PRO A 180 -11.91 -6.39 -19.47
C PRO A 180 -13.05 -6.98 -18.61
N GLU A 181 -12.84 -7.18 -17.30
CA GLU A 181 -13.81 -7.80 -16.42
C GLU A 181 -15.04 -6.90 -16.25
N ARG A 182 -16.22 -7.51 -16.05
CA ARG A 182 -17.41 -6.75 -15.69
C ARG A 182 -17.26 -6.11 -14.33
N MET A 183 -17.37 -4.78 -14.30
CA MET A 183 -17.23 -3.95 -13.11
C MET A 183 -18.53 -3.32 -12.68
N THR A 184 -18.66 -3.07 -11.38
CA THR A 184 -19.73 -2.25 -10.81
C THR A 184 -19.15 -1.25 -9.83
N PHE A 185 -19.86 -0.14 -9.57
CA PHE A 185 -19.36 0.91 -8.69
C PHE A 185 -20.19 1.03 -7.42
N HIS A 186 -19.51 1.02 -6.27
CA HIS A 186 -20.10 1.32 -4.97
C HIS A 186 -19.85 2.78 -4.59
N ASP A 187 -20.92 3.57 -4.52
CA ASP A 187 -20.87 4.94 -4.04
C ASP A 187 -20.56 4.97 -2.54
N SER A 188 -19.40 5.48 -2.15
CA SER A 188 -19.10 5.68 -0.73
C SER A 188 -19.97 6.81 -0.17
N CYS A 189 -20.52 6.61 1.04
CA CYS A 189 -21.49 7.56 1.60
C CYS A 189 -20.91 8.96 1.82
N ASN A 190 -19.63 9.06 2.19
CA ASN A 190 -18.98 10.34 2.44
C ASN A 190 -18.60 11.08 1.16
N ASN A 191 -18.11 10.40 0.12
CA ASN A 191 -17.84 11.03 -1.17
C ASN A 191 -19.15 11.39 -1.90
N ALA A 192 -20.07 10.44 -1.98
CA ALA A 192 -21.28 10.58 -2.77
C ALA A 192 -22.36 11.37 -2.01
N ARG A 193 -23.03 10.76 -1.01
CA ARG A 193 -24.19 11.35 -0.34
C ARG A 193 -23.86 12.65 0.40
N SER A 194 -22.71 12.72 1.08
CA SER A 194 -22.28 13.91 1.81
C SER A 194 -21.45 14.89 0.99
N GLY A 195 -20.68 14.39 0.02
CA GLY A 195 -19.76 15.19 -0.80
C GLY A 195 -20.28 15.56 -2.18
N GLY A 196 -21.41 14.97 -2.63
CA GLY A 196 -21.97 15.23 -3.96
C GLY A 196 -21.17 14.66 -5.14
N PHE A 197 -20.19 13.80 -4.85
CA PHE A 197 -19.22 13.26 -5.80
C PHE A 197 -19.75 11.98 -6.42
N PHE A 198 -20.59 12.12 -7.46
CA PHE A 198 -21.34 11.02 -8.06
C PHE A 198 -20.86 10.62 -9.45
N GLU A 199 -20.63 11.59 -10.33
CA GLU A 199 -20.40 11.32 -11.75
C GLU A 199 -18.92 11.17 -12.07
N GLU A 200 -18.05 11.87 -11.37
CA GLU A 200 -16.61 11.87 -11.60
C GLU A 200 -15.98 10.47 -11.46
N PRO A 201 -16.28 9.69 -10.42
CA PRO A 201 -15.79 8.31 -10.32
C PRO A 201 -16.31 7.42 -11.47
N ARG A 202 -17.55 7.66 -11.92
CA ARG A 202 -18.15 6.93 -13.04
C ARG A 202 -17.55 7.30 -14.37
N GLU A 203 -17.26 8.58 -14.57
CA GLU A 203 -16.57 9.06 -15.75
C GLU A 203 -15.18 8.45 -15.83
N LEU A 204 -14.41 8.48 -14.74
CA LEU A 204 -13.11 7.86 -14.67
C LEU A 204 -13.20 6.36 -14.96
N LEU A 205 -14.14 5.64 -14.32
CA LEU A 205 -14.31 4.20 -14.51
C LEU A 205 -14.61 3.84 -15.97
N ARG A 206 -15.47 4.61 -16.66
CA ARG A 206 -15.77 4.39 -18.09
C ARG A 206 -14.58 4.61 -19.01
N LEU A 207 -13.59 5.40 -18.59
CA LEU A 207 -12.36 5.63 -19.36
C LEU A 207 -11.34 4.49 -19.17
N VAL A 208 -11.44 3.73 -18.09
CA VAL A 208 -10.42 2.72 -17.73
C VAL A 208 -10.90 1.28 -17.76
N CYS A 209 -12.17 0.99 -18.05
CA CYS A 209 -12.69 -0.36 -18.21
C CYS A 209 -13.62 -0.49 -19.42
N THR A 210 -13.84 -1.73 -19.88
CA THR A 210 -14.67 -2.01 -21.07
C THR A 210 -16.11 -2.44 -20.76
N ASP A 211 -16.40 -2.96 -19.56
CA ASP A 211 -17.72 -3.46 -19.16
C ASP A 211 -18.11 -2.91 -17.78
N PHE A 212 -18.86 -1.82 -17.74
CA PHE A 212 -19.36 -1.20 -16.53
C PHE A 212 -20.86 -1.37 -16.39
N GLN A 213 -21.29 -2.02 -15.30
CA GLN A 213 -22.70 -2.24 -14.94
C GLN A 213 -23.06 -1.51 -13.65
N GLU A 214 -23.95 -0.54 -13.71
CA GLU A 214 -24.43 0.18 -12.51
C GLU A 214 -25.18 -0.73 -11.54
N MET A 215 -24.94 -0.52 -10.24
CA MET A 215 -25.82 -1.00 -9.17
C MET A 215 -27.10 -0.17 -9.12
N TYR A 216 -28.18 -0.77 -8.64
CA TYR A 216 -29.41 -0.04 -8.35
C TYR A 216 -29.98 -0.46 -6.97
N PRO A 217 -30.39 0.51 -6.12
CA PRO A 217 -30.19 1.96 -6.21
C PRO A 217 -28.72 2.38 -6.10
N ASN A 218 -28.39 3.59 -6.56
CA ASN A 218 -27.03 4.10 -6.58
C ASN A 218 -26.99 5.60 -6.19
N ARG A 219 -25.82 6.24 -6.26
CA ARG A 219 -25.59 7.65 -5.91
C ARG A 219 -26.05 7.97 -4.49
N ALA A 220 -26.89 8.98 -4.32
CA ALA A 220 -27.40 9.38 -3.00
C ALA A 220 -28.27 8.30 -2.31
N GLU A 221 -28.87 7.38 -3.09
CA GLU A 221 -29.76 6.34 -2.57
C GLU A 221 -29.08 4.97 -2.44
N ASN A 222 -27.76 4.89 -2.63
CA ASN A 222 -27.03 3.65 -2.54
C ASN A 222 -27.20 2.96 -1.18
N TYR A 223 -27.01 1.66 -1.14
CA TYR A 223 -26.92 0.90 0.10
C TYR A 223 -25.48 0.93 0.66
N CYS A 224 -25.38 1.00 1.98
CA CYS A 224 -24.11 1.10 2.70
C CYS A 224 -23.25 -0.17 2.55
N CYS A 225 -21.90 0.00 2.46
CA CYS A 225 -20.92 -1.09 2.58
C CYS A 225 -20.82 -1.64 4.01
N THR A 226 -21.34 -0.90 4.99
CA THR A 226 -21.26 -1.18 6.43
C THR A 226 -19.86 -1.06 7.08
N GLY A 227 -18.84 -0.63 6.32
CA GLY A 227 -17.47 -0.46 6.82
C GLY A 227 -17.19 0.88 7.51
N GLY A 228 -18.05 1.90 7.32
CA GLY A 228 -17.82 3.27 7.78
C GLY A 228 -18.30 3.56 9.21
N GLY A 229 -18.17 4.84 9.61
CA GLY A 229 -18.70 5.35 10.88
C GLY A 229 -18.04 4.76 12.13
N GLY A 230 -16.80 4.31 12.06
CA GLY A 230 -16.10 3.63 13.16
C GLY A 230 -16.57 2.19 13.39
N ALA A 231 -17.47 1.65 12.56
CA ALA A 231 -18.05 0.32 12.76
C ALA A 231 -16.99 -0.81 12.67
N MET A 232 -15.95 -0.62 11.88
CA MET A 232 -14.83 -1.58 11.75
C MET A 232 -13.98 -1.65 13.03
N SER A 233 -13.92 -0.58 13.83
CA SER A 233 -13.20 -0.55 15.10
C SER A 233 -13.97 -1.21 16.26
N MET A 234 -15.17 -1.75 15.99
CA MET A 234 -16.07 -2.33 17.00
C MET A 234 -16.43 -3.76 16.59
N SER A 235 -15.54 -4.71 16.86
CA SER A 235 -15.71 -6.12 16.43
C SER A 235 -16.99 -6.77 16.96
N GLU A 236 -17.51 -6.36 18.11
CA GLU A 236 -18.77 -6.86 18.69
C GLU A 236 -20.00 -6.56 17.81
N TYR A 237 -19.93 -5.59 16.92
CA TYR A 237 -21.00 -5.26 15.97
C TYR A 237 -20.89 -6.02 14.63
N THR A 238 -19.80 -6.73 14.38
CA THR A 238 -19.58 -7.44 13.09
C THR A 238 -20.74 -8.32 12.67
N PRO A 239 -21.36 -9.16 13.53
CA PRO A 239 -22.50 -9.98 13.13
C PRO A 239 -23.72 -9.15 12.68
N LYS A 240 -24.02 -8.05 13.38
CA LYS A 240 -25.15 -7.17 13.01
C LYS A 240 -24.85 -6.38 11.74
N ARG A 241 -23.60 -5.93 11.60
CA ARG A 241 -23.12 -5.21 10.43
C ARG A 241 -23.28 -6.06 9.18
N LEU A 242 -22.78 -7.30 9.22
CA LEU A 242 -22.87 -8.24 8.10
C LEU A 242 -24.33 -8.64 7.81
N GLN A 243 -25.15 -8.87 8.83
CA GLN A 243 -26.58 -9.10 8.61
C GLN A 243 -27.27 -7.95 7.88
N SER A 244 -26.95 -6.72 8.25
CA SER A 244 -27.48 -5.51 7.58
C SER A 244 -26.97 -5.36 6.16
N ALA A 245 -25.77 -5.86 5.87
CA ALA A 245 -25.12 -5.81 4.57
C ALA A 245 -25.76 -6.72 3.51
N LYS A 246 -26.68 -7.62 3.89
CA LYS A 246 -27.32 -8.55 2.95
C LYS A 246 -27.89 -7.84 1.73
N ILE A 247 -28.54 -6.69 1.93
CA ILE A 247 -29.14 -5.93 0.84
C ILE A 247 -28.07 -5.43 -0.16
N LYS A 248 -26.88 -5.06 0.31
CA LYS A 248 -25.74 -4.70 -0.53
C LYS A 248 -25.19 -5.92 -1.27
N ALA A 249 -25.06 -7.07 -0.60
CA ALA A 249 -24.63 -8.32 -1.23
C ALA A 249 -25.58 -8.75 -2.37
N ASP A 250 -26.90 -8.65 -2.16
CA ASP A 250 -27.89 -8.96 -3.18
C ASP A 250 -27.81 -7.95 -4.36
N GLN A 251 -27.52 -6.69 -4.08
CA GLN A 251 -27.30 -5.65 -5.08
C GLN A 251 -26.08 -5.95 -5.95
N ILE A 252 -24.95 -6.31 -5.35
CA ILE A 252 -23.72 -6.70 -6.07
C ILE A 252 -23.99 -7.93 -6.93
N ARG A 253 -24.60 -8.97 -6.37
CA ARG A 253 -24.93 -10.21 -7.09
C ARG A 253 -25.80 -9.95 -8.32
N ALA A 254 -26.75 -9.01 -8.23
CA ALA A 254 -27.63 -8.65 -9.32
C ALA A 254 -26.93 -8.01 -10.54
N THR A 255 -25.73 -7.43 -10.35
CA THR A 255 -24.93 -6.85 -11.45
C THR A 255 -24.17 -7.91 -12.25
N GLY A 256 -23.89 -9.07 -11.66
CA GLY A 256 -23.00 -10.09 -12.23
C GLY A 256 -21.56 -9.62 -12.39
N ALA A 257 -21.16 -8.56 -11.67
CA ALA A 257 -19.80 -8.02 -11.73
C ALA A 257 -18.79 -8.97 -11.09
N LYS A 258 -17.58 -8.98 -11.65
CA LYS A 258 -16.40 -9.65 -11.09
C LYS A 258 -15.55 -8.70 -10.25
N VAL A 259 -15.69 -7.40 -10.46
CA VAL A 259 -15.00 -6.37 -9.71
C VAL A 259 -16.00 -5.35 -9.17
N VAL A 260 -15.96 -5.13 -7.86
CA VAL A 260 -16.69 -4.05 -7.19
C VAL A 260 -15.72 -2.89 -6.96
N VAL A 261 -15.92 -1.80 -7.65
CA VAL A 261 -15.05 -0.63 -7.55
C VAL A 261 -15.59 0.36 -6.52
N THR A 262 -14.72 0.94 -5.71
CA THR A 262 -15.08 1.99 -4.75
C THR A 262 -13.95 2.99 -4.59
N SER A 263 -14.27 4.22 -4.19
CA SER A 263 -13.30 5.28 -3.91
C SER A 263 -13.19 5.57 -2.40
N CYS A 264 -13.11 4.51 -1.58
CA CYS A 264 -13.02 4.68 -0.12
C CYS A 264 -12.47 3.42 0.57
N HIS A 265 -11.36 3.54 1.29
CA HIS A 265 -10.72 2.43 2.01
C HIS A 265 -11.66 1.71 3.00
N ASN A 266 -12.44 2.44 3.80
CA ASN A 266 -13.43 1.82 4.68
C ASN A 266 -14.49 1.01 3.92
N CYS A 267 -14.79 1.40 2.67
CA CYS A 267 -15.69 0.64 1.83
C CYS A 267 -15.00 -0.61 1.26
N VAL A 268 -13.70 -0.55 0.96
CA VAL A 268 -12.92 -1.74 0.56
C VAL A 268 -13.07 -2.82 1.62
N ASP A 269 -12.81 -2.51 2.89
CA ASP A 269 -12.92 -3.47 3.98
C ASP A 269 -14.34 -3.98 4.18
N GLY A 270 -15.31 -3.05 4.23
CA GLY A 270 -16.70 -3.44 4.43
C GLY A 270 -17.23 -4.32 3.31
N LEU A 271 -16.80 -4.09 2.07
CA LEU A 271 -17.16 -4.89 0.91
C LEU A 271 -16.43 -6.24 0.90
N ASN A 272 -15.15 -6.29 1.26
CA ASN A 272 -14.41 -7.54 1.38
C ASN A 272 -15.03 -8.46 2.43
N ASP A 273 -15.36 -7.94 3.62
CA ASP A 273 -16.07 -8.69 4.65
C ASP A 273 -17.41 -9.24 4.14
N LEU A 274 -18.17 -8.43 3.41
CA LEU A 274 -19.45 -8.80 2.84
C LEU A 274 -19.29 -9.85 1.75
N ILE A 275 -18.33 -9.69 0.84
CA ILE A 275 -18.02 -10.65 -0.23
C ILE A 275 -17.68 -12.00 0.37
N LYS A 276 -16.80 -12.03 1.36
CA LYS A 276 -16.41 -13.24 2.09
C LYS A 276 -17.61 -13.89 2.81
N HIS A 277 -18.40 -13.08 3.54
CA HIS A 277 -19.54 -13.59 4.34
C HIS A 277 -20.66 -14.17 3.48
N TYR A 278 -20.95 -13.57 2.31
CA TYR A 278 -22.02 -14.00 1.41
C TYR A 278 -21.52 -14.81 0.21
N GLU A 279 -20.25 -15.20 0.23
CA GLU A 279 -19.60 -16.03 -0.81
C GLU A 279 -19.86 -15.48 -2.22
N LEU A 280 -19.59 -14.18 -2.42
CA LEU A 280 -19.74 -13.56 -3.74
C LEU A 280 -18.49 -13.84 -4.57
N ASP A 281 -18.68 -14.17 -5.84
CA ASP A 281 -17.60 -14.44 -6.80
C ASP A 281 -17.15 -13.11 -7.46
N CYS A 282 -16.56 -12.23 -6.66
CA CYS A 282 -16.02 -10.95 -7.09
C CYS A 282 -14.96 -10.44 -6.10
N GLU A 283 -14.13 -9.51 -6.56
CA GLU A 283 -13.13 -8.81 -5.73
C GLU A 283 -13.46 -7.32 -5.62
N VAL A 284 -12.78 -6.62 -4.68
CA VAL A 284 -12.89 -5.17 -4.53
C VAL A 284 -11.62 -4.49 -5.05
N LYS A 285 -11.79 -3.42 -5.82
CA LYS A 285 -10.69 -2.57 -6.30
C LYS A 285 -11.01 -1.09 -6.06
N GLN A 286 -9.95 -0.30 -5.95
CA GLN A 286 -10.04 1.15 -5.99
C GLN A 286 -9.82 1.66 -7.42
N LEU A 287 -10.19 2.91 -7.68
CA LEU A 287 -10.00 3.51 -9.00
C LEU A 287 -8.51 3.65 -9.35
N VAL A 288 -7.65 3.95 -8.35
CA VAL A 288 -6.19 4.03 -8.55
C VAL A 288 -5.63 2.74 -9.13
N ASN A 289 -6.06 1.57 -8.63
CA ASN A 289 -5.63 0.27 -9.16
C ASN A 289 -5.98 0.10 -10.64
N LEU A 290 -7.20 0.51 -11.02
CA LEU A 290 -7.69 0.39 -12.39
C LEU A 290 -7.01 1.38 -13.35
N VAL A 291 -6.76 2.61 -12.87
CA VAL A 291 -6.03 3.62 -13.65
C VAL A 291 -4.59 3.17 -13.87
N ALA A 292 -3.90 2.73 -12.84
CA ALA A 292 -2.53 2.24 -12.94
C ALA A 292 -2.43 1.04 -13.90
N LYS A 293 -3.34 0.06 -13.78
CA LYS A 293 -3.39 -1.10 -14.69
C LYS A 293 -3.69 -0.70 -16.13
N ALA A 294 -4.55 0.31 -16.34
CA ALA A 294 -4.89 0.81 -17.69
C ALA A 294 -3.84 1.76 -18.27
N LEU A 295 -2.89 2.24 -17.46
CA LEU A 295 -1.94 3.28 -17.85
C LEU A 295 -1.04 2.80 -19.00
N VAL A 296 -0.95 3.61 -20.06
CA VAL A 296 0.00 3.39 -21.16
C VAL A 296 1.26 4.17 -20.84
N VAL A 297 2.24 3.48 -20.28
CA VAL A 297 3.59 4.03 -20.08
C VAL A 297 4.32 3.92 -21.42
N GLU A 298 4.77 5.04 -21.98
CA GLU A 298 5.63 5.02 -23.16
C GLU A 298 7.00 4.53 -22.68
N GLU A 299 7.44 3.36 -23.16
CA GLU A 299 8.80 2.91 -22.90
C GLU A 299 9.77 4.00 -23.41
N PRO A 300 10.76 4.42 -22.61
CA PRO A 300 11.79 5.30 -23.13
C PRO A 300 12.40 4.63 -24.35
N GLU A 301 12.50 5.36 -25.48
CA GLU A 301 13.21 4.84 -26.65
C GLU A 301 14.58 4.34 -26.18
N LYS A 302 14.79 3.01 -26.23
CA LYS A 302 16.10 2.44 -25.93
C LYS A 302 17.08 3.16 -26.84
N PRO A 303 18.08 3.89 -26.30
CA PRO A 303 19.11 4.46 -27.15
C PRO A 303 19.69 3.29 -27.95
N ALA A 304 19.74 3.46 -29.27
CA ALA A 304 20.26 2.45 -30.20
C ALA A 304 21.60 1.95 -29.64
N ALA A 305 21.66 0.65 -29.36
CA ALA A 305 22.84 0.02 -28.80
C ALA A 305 24.05 0.43 -29.66
N GLN A 306 24.83 1.38 -29.17
CA GLN A 306 26.20 1.55 -29.65
C GLN A 306 26.95 0.36 -29.08
N GLU A 307 27.32 -0.55 -29.95
CA GLU A 307 28.27 -1.61 -29.63
C GLU A 307 29.56 -0.93 -29.12
N ALA A 308 29.68 -0.87 -27.78
CA ALA A 308 30.93 -0.50 -27.15
C ALA A 308 31.87 -1.69 -27.23
N GLU A 309 32.96 -1.52 -27.97
CA GLU A 309 34.06 -2.47 -27.92
C GLU A 309 34.53 -2.67 -26.47
N PRO A 310 34.92 -3.89 -26.05
CA PRO A 310 35.36 -4.18 -24.71
C PRO A 310 36.71 -3.51 -24.43
N GLY A 311 36.64 -2.34 -23.84
CA GLY A 311 37.79 -1.71 -23.18
C GLY A 311 37.96 -2.29 -21.80
N ASP A 312 39.08 -2.92 -21.53
CA ASP A 312 39.49 -3.37 -20.20
C ASP A 312 39.44 -2.24 -19.18
N ILE A 313 38.34 -2.19 -18.42
CA ILE A 313 38.28 -1.38 -17.20
C ILE A 313 38.86 -2.26 -16.11
N ALA A 314 40.05 -1.91 -15.66
CA ALA A 314 40.66 -2.47 -14.46
C ALA A 314 39.74 -2.13 -13.26
N VAL A 315 38.96 -3.11 -12.84
CA VAL A 315 38.20 -3.04 -11.59
C VAL A 315 39.21 -3.10 -10.46
N THR A 316 39.50 -1.93 -9.89
CA THR A 316 40.18 -1.87 -8.61
C THR A 316 39.20 -2.42 -7.56
N ARG A 317 39.42 -3.66 -7.13
CA ARG A 317 38.72 -4.19 -5.94
C ARG A 317 39.05 -3.28 -4.76
N VAL A 318 38.10 -2.47 -4.37
CA VAL A 318 38.05 -1.90 -3.02
C VAL A 318 37.76 -3.09 -2.10
N GLU A 319 38.62 -3.36 -1.14
CA GLU A 319 38.35 -4.31 -0.07
C GLU A 319 37.09 -3.82 0.66
N VAL A 320 35.96 -4.46 0.38
CA VAL A 320 34.69 -4.20 1.08
C VAL A 320 34.76 -5.05 2.35
N GLU A 321 34.67 -4.43 3.50
CA GLU A 321 34.39 -5.07 4.79
C GLU A 321 33.19 -6.01 4.61
N GLU A 322 33.23 -7.20 5.25
CA GLU A 322 32.17 -8.21 5.24
C GLU A 322 30.91 -7.63 5.93
N PRO A 323 29.92 -7.11 5.20
CA PRO A 323 28.83 -6.31 5.79
C PRO A 323 27.89 -7.13 6.67
N LEU A 324 27.91 -8.47 6.51
CA LEU A 324 27.08 -9.40 7.29
C LEU A 324 27.92 -10.22 8.29
N ALA A 325 29.14 -9.77 8.63
CA ALA A 325 30.01 -10.47 9.54
C ALA A 325 29.36 -10.72 10.91
N GLY A 326 29.31 -12.00 11.32
CA GLY A 326 28.72 -12.42 12.59
C GLY A 326 27.21 -12.47 12.62
N ARG A 327 26.53 -12.28 11.49
CA ARG A 327 25.08 -12.43 11.35
C ARG A 327 24.72 -13.84 10.93
N LYS A 328 23.61 -14.35 11.46
CA LYS A 328 23.08 -15.66 11.10
C LYS A 328 21.88 -15.52 10.19
N ILE A 329 21.94 -16.11 9.01
CA ILE A 329 20.88 -16.03 8.01
C ILE A 329 20.31 -17.42 7.71
N LEU A 330 19.00 -17.57 7.73
CA LEU A 330 18.32 -18.78 7.29
C LEU A 330 17.82 -18.59 5.84
N VAL A 331 18.38 -19.37 4.91
CA VAL A 331 17.97 -19.39 3.50
C VAL A 331 16.94 -20.51 3.30
N VAL A 332 15.75 -20.17 2.82
CA VAL A 332 14.63 -21.10 2.58
C VAL A 332 14.24 -21.06 1.11
N ASP A 333 14.49 -22.16 0.40
CA ASP A 333 14.20 -22.29 -1.02
C ASP A 333 14.18 -23.78 -1.40
N ASP A 334 13.21 -24.27 -2.18
CA ASP A 334 13.14 -25.68 -2.57
C ASP A 334 14.10 -26.01 -3.73
N GLU A 335 14.44 -25.02 -4.57
CA GLU A 335 15.38 -25.19 -5.67
C GLU A 335 16.83 -25.21 -5.17
N GLN A 336 17.50 -26.38 -5.24
CA GLN A 336 18.84 -26.56 -4.73
C GLN A 336 19.85 -25.58 -5.32
N ASP A 337 19.76 -25.24 -6.60
CA ASP A 337 20.69 -24.35 -7.29
C ASP A 337 20.52 -22.91 -6.81
N VAL A 338 19.28 -22.44 -6.64
CA VAL A 338 18.96 -21.11 -6.09
C VAL A 338 19.41 -21.02 -4.62
N ARG A 339 19.10 -22.03 -3.83
CA ARG A 339 19.51 -22.10 -2.41
C ARG A 339 21.03 -22.04 -2.28
N THR A 340 21.77 -22.78 -3.14
CA THR A 340 23.25 -22.77 -3.15
C THR A 340 23.78 -21.38 -3.52
N PHE A 341 23.18 -20.73 -4.50
CA PHE A 341 23.55 -19.38 -4.93
C PHE A 341 23.36 -18.37 -3.76
N LEU A 342 22.18 -18.34 -3.14
CA LEU A 342 21.89 -17.44 -2.02
C LEU A 342 22.83 -17.67 -0.82
N ILE A 343 23.13 -18.94 -0.50
CA ILE A 343 24.08 -19.30 0.54
C ILE A 343 25.44 -18.70 0.23
N THR A 344 25.94 -18.91 -0.99
CA THR A 344 27.25 -18.41 -1.41
C THR A 344 27.33 -16.89 -1.29
N VAL A 345 26.30 -16.16 -1.75
CA VAL A 345 26.27 -14.69 -1.68
C VAL A 345 26.31 -14.19 -0.23
N PHE A 346 25.55 -14.81 0.68
CA PHE A 346 25.55 -14.40 2.08
C PHE A 346 26.82 -14.81 2.83
N GLU A 347 27.41 -15.98 2.52
CA GLU A 347 28.70 -16.41 3.09
C GLU A 347 29.85 -15.51 2.61
N ASP A 348 29.86 -15.12 1.33
CA ASP A 348 30.86 -14.19 0.77
C ASP A 348 30.74 -12.79 1.40
N ALA A 349 29.56 -12.41 1.90
CA ALA A 349 29.32 -11.19 2.67
C ALA A 349 29.63 -11.33 4.17
N GLY A 350 30.10 -12.50 4.63
CA GLY A 350 30.54 -12.76 6.01
C GLY A 350 29.49 -13.37 6.93
N ALA A 351 28.30 -13.73 6.45
CA ALA A 351 27.25 -14.32 7.28
C ALA A 351 27.49 -15.80 7.63
N ASP A 352 26.96 -16.24 8.80
CA ASP A 352 26.80 -17.66 9.17
C ASP A 352 25.45 -18.15 8.60
N VAL A 353 25.50 -18.97 7.54
CA VAL A 353 24.30 -19.34 6.81
C VAL A 353 23.82 -20.75 7.18
N ILE A 354 22.54 -20.86 7.51
CA ILE A 354 21.82 -22.12 7.64
C ILE A 354 20.73 -22.18 6.57
N SER A 355 20.30 -23.38 6.17
CA SER A 355 19.32 -23.49 5.09
C SER A 355 18.24 -24.53 5.36
N ALA A 356 17.08 -24.32 4.73
CA ALA A 356 15.94 -25.22 4.71
C ALA A 356 15.43 -25.40 3.27
N SER A 357 14.89 -26.57 2.97
CA SER A 357 14.38 -26.92 1.64
C SER A 357 12.86 -26.93 1.54
N ASP A 358 12.17 -26.71 2.65
CA ASP A 358 10.70 -26.63 2.72
C ASP A 358 10.24 -25.83 3.96
N GLY A 359 8.96 -25.52 4.01
CA GLY A 359 8.38 -24.67 5.05
C GLY A 359 8.41 -25.28 6.46
N ASP A 360 8.23 -26.59 6.60
CA ASP A 360 8.27 -27.25 7.93
C ASP A 360 9.69 -27.28 8.48
N GLU A 361 10.69 -27.50 7.64
CA GLU A 361 12.09 -27.40 7.99
C GLU A 361 12.45 -25.96 8.36
N ALA A 362 11.99 -24.97 7.59
CA ALA A 362 12.22 -23.55 7.85
C ALA A 362 11.74 -23.13 9.24
N ILE A 363 10.51 -23.48 9.62
CA ILE A 363 9.94 -23.17 10.94
C ILE A 363 10.74 -23.82 12.05
N ARG A 364 11.15 -25.08 11.88
CA ARG A 364 11.97 -25.79 12.86
C ARG A 364 13.33 -25.12 13.04
N MET A 365 14.01 -24.79 11.93
CA MET A 365 15.32 -24.12 11.93
C MET A 365 15.25 -22.72 12.53
N ALA A 366 14.20 -21.96 12.23
CA ALA A 366 13.99 -20.62 12.80
C ALA A 366 13.86 -20.67 14.32
N ARG A 367 13.08 -21.63 14.86
CA ARG A 367 12.93 -21.82 16.31
C ARG A 367 14.23 -22.26 16.99
N GLU A 368 14.96 -23.21 16.38
CA GLU A 368 16.15 -23.82 16.97
C GLU A 368 17.35 -22.86 16.97
N HIS A 369 17.52 -22.09 15.89
CA HIS A 369 18.72 -21.31 15.65
C HIS A 369 18.56 -19.80 15.81
N GLN A 370 17.31 -19.29 15.88
CA GLN A 370 17.00 -17.86 16.06
C GLN A 370 17.84 -16.97 15.12
N PRO A 371 17.69 -17.08 13.78
CA PRO A 371 18.49 -16.32 12.85
C PRO A 371 18.19 -14.81 12.94
N ASP A 372 19.14 -13.99 12.51
CA ASP A 372 18.98 -12.53 12.42
C ASP A 372 18.09 -12.12 11.24
N LEU A 373 18.01 -12.98 10.20
CA LEU A 373 17.19 -12.79 9.02
C LEU A 373 16.79 -14.15 8.43
N ILE A 374 15.58 -14.23 7.89
CA ILE A 374 15.10 -15.36 7.06
C ILE A 374 14.93 -14.86 5.62
N SER A 375 15.64 -15.44 4.66
CA SER A 375 15.37 -15.32 3.22
C SER A 375 14.41 -16.43 2.83
N LEU A 376 13.19 -16.08 2.34
CA LEU A 376 12.10 -17.03 2.15
C LEU A 376 11.56 -17.01 0.72
N ASP A 377 11.63 -18.14 0.02
CA ASP A 377 10.85 -18.31 -1.20
C ASP A 377 9.38 -18.62 -0.90
N LEU A 378 8.48 -18.07 -1.72
CA LEU A 378 7.04 -18.29 -1.59
C LEU A 378 6.54 -19.50 -2.36
N SER A 379 7.23 -19.90 -3.43
CA SER A 379 6.77 -20.95 -4.36
C SER A 379 7.45 -22.29 -4.05
N MET A 380 7.07 -22.92 -2.96
CA MET A 380 7.63 -24.22 -2.54
C MET A 380 6.56 -25.31 -2.53
N PRO A 381 6.92 -26.58 -2.84
CA PRO A 381 5.99 -27.70 -2.75
C PRO A 381 5.69 -28.09 -1.30
N GLY A 382 4.49 -28.58 -1.05
CA GLY A 382 4.05 -28.99 0.29
C GLY A 382 3.50 -27.80 1.07
N LYS A 383 4.13 -27.43 2.18
CA LYS A 383 3.85 -26.17 2.89
C LYS A 383 4.52 -25.05 2.10
N ASP A 384 3.71 -24.23 1.43
CA ASP A 384 4.21 -23.09 0.64
C ASP A 384 4.83 -21.98 1.52
N GLY A 385 5.54 -21.04 0.88
CA GLY A 385 6.19 -19.96 1.62
C GLY A 385 5.21 -18.99 2.26
N VAL A 386 3.99 -18.86 1.72
CA VAL A 386 2.94 -18.02 2.34
C VAL A 386 2.45 -18.65 3.64
N GLU A 387 2.16 -19.96 3.64
CA GLU A 387 1.78 -20.69 4.86
C GLU A 387 2.91 -20.66 5.89
N THR A 388 4.16 -20.82 5.43
CA THR A 388 5.38 -20.74 6.26
C THR A 388 5.50 -19.38 6.91
N PHE A 389 5.37 -18.30 6.13
CA PHE A 389 5.42 -16.93 6.63
C PHE A 389 4.34 -16.65 7.68
N VAL A 390 3.09 -17.05 7.40
CA VAL A 390 1.98 -16.87 8.35
C VAL A 390 2.24 -17.62 9.66
N GLU A 391 2.80 -18.83 9.62
CA GLU A 391 3.14 -19.59 10.83
C GLU A 391 4.29 -18.94 11.62
N LEU A 392 5.34 -18.47 10.93
CA LEU A 392 6.45 -17.71 11.55
C LEU A 392 5.94 -16.47 12.29
N ARG A 393 5.03 -15.70 11.67
CA ARG A 393 4.43 -14.48 12.26
C ARG A 393 3.38 -14.74 13.34
N SER A 394 2.85 -15.95 13.42
CA SER A 394 1.81 -16.33 14.39
C SER A 394 2.36 -17.04 15.62
N THR A 395 3.67 -17.24 15.71
CA THR A 395 4.33 -17.99 16.79
C THR A 395 5.21 -17.07 17.60
N ASP A 396 4.99 -16.97 18.91
CA ASP A 396 5.73 -16.07 19.82
C ASP A 396 7.27 -16.21 19.74
N GLU A 397 7.76 -17.41 19.40
CA GLU A 397 9.19 -17.72 19.32
C GLU A 397 9.85 -17.20 18.04
N THR A 398 9.08 -16.92 16.98
CA THR A 398 9.61 -16.59 15.66
C THR A 398 9.03 -15.30 15.05
N MET A 399 7.98 -14.75 15.63
CA MET A 399 7.25 -13.61 15.08
C MET A 399 8.11 -12.34 14.92
N GLU A 400 9.14 -12.21 15.73
CA GLU A 400 10.05 -11.07 15.72
C GLU A 400 11.28 -11.28 14.80
N ILE A 401 11.45 -12.45 14.19
CA ILE A 401 12.57 -12.71 13.28
C ILE A 401 12.25 -12.04 11.94
N PRO A 402 13.10 -11.12 11.45
CA PRO A 402 12.86 -10.47 10.16
C PRO A 402 12.80 -11.48 9.01
N VAL A 403 11.92 -11.24 8.04
CA VAL A 403 11.79 -12.06 6.85
C VAL A 403 11.94 -11.20 5.62
N CYS A 404 12.91 -11.53 4.77
CA CYS A 404 13.04 -11.03 3.41
C CYS A 404 12.50 -12.09 2.44
N VAL A 405 11.45 -11.77 1.71
CA VAL A 405 10.88 -12.66 0.70
C VAL A 405 11.71 -12.57 -0.58
N VAL A 406 12.15 -13.72 -1.10
CA VAL A 406 12.93 -13.83 -2.35
C VAL A 406 12.20 -14.76 -3.31
N THR A 407 11.43 -14.23 -4.27
CA THR A 407 10.53 -15.05 -5.10
C THR A 407 10.55 -14.68 -6.58
N GLY A 408 10.38 -15.67 -7.44
CA GLY A 408 10.14 -15.49 -8.88
C GLY A 408 8.67 -15.16 -9.21
N HIS A 409 7.80 -15.11 -8.21
CA HIS A 409 6.36 -14.97 -8.34
C HIS A 409 5.85 -13.73 -7.60
N PRO A 410 5.99 -12.53 -8.16
CA PRO A 410 5.58 -11.29 -7.50
C PRO A 410 4.08 -11.24 -7.15
N GLU A 411 3.24 -12.04 -7.83
CA GLU A 411 1.80 -12.16 -7.53
C GLU A 411 1.52 -12.76 -6.14
N PHE A 412 2.44 -13.55 -5.56
CA PHE A 412 2.27 -14.08 -4.19
C PHE A 412 2.47 -13.02 -3.11
N ARG A 413 3.09 -11.89 -3.41
CA ARG A 413 3.18 -10.75 -2.49
C ARG A 413 1.77 -10.32 -2.03
N GLN A 414 0.80 -10.26 -2.96
CA GLN A 414 -0.60 -9.96 -2.63
C GLN A 414 -1.19 -10.94 -1.62
N VAL A 415 -0.88 -12.22 -1.77
CA VAL A 415 -1.43 -13.27 -0.91
C VAL A 415 -0.94 -13.12 0.52
N ILE A 416 0.29 -12.62 0.74
CA ILE A 416 0.83 -12.31 2.07
C ILE A 416 0.09 -11.11 2.68
N TYR A 417 -0.10 -10.03 1.93
CA TYR A 417 -0.81 -8.85 2.41
C TYR A 417 -2.27 -9.10 2.78
N ASP A 418 -2.91 -10.07 2.15
CA ASP A 418 -4.28 -10.48 2.47
C ASP A 418 -4.37 -11.28 3.80
N ARG A 419 -3.24 -11.59 4.46
CA ARG A 419 -3.20 -12.32 5.73
C ARG A 419 -3.21 -11.37 6.93
N PRO A 420 -3.85 -11.74 8.05
CA PRO A 420 -3.93 -10.90 9.26
C PRO A 420 -2.64 -11.01 10.11
N VAL A 421 -1.48 -10.86 9.49
CA VAL A 421 -0.15 -10.90 10.13
C VAL A 421 0.67 -9.70 9.68
N SER A 422 1.72 -9.35 10.43
CA SER A 422 2.63 -8.27 10.05
C SER A 422 3.30 -8.58 8.71
N ALA A 423 3.51 -7.58 7.87
CA ALA A 423 4.21 -7.73 6.59
C ALA A 423 5.67 -8.20 6.79
N PRO A 424 6.30 -8.83 5.79
CA PRO A 424 7.73 -9.07 5.82
C PRO A 424 8.51 -7.75 5.70
N GLU A 425 9.75 -7.76 6.18
CA GLU A 425 10.63 -6.59 6.20
C GLU A 425 11.26 -6.29 4.83
N GLY A 426 11.21 -7.23 3.90
CA GLY A 426 11.71 -7.01 2.55
C GLY A 426 11.20 -7.99 1.52
N TYR A 427 11.30 -7.58 0.24
CA TYR A 427 10.97 -8.41 -0.92
C TYR A 427 12.02 -8.22 -2.01
N LEU A 428 12.50 -9.32 -2.57
CA LEU A 428 13.37 -9.34 -3.75
C LEU A 428 12.79 -10.27 -4.82
N GLY A 429 12.81 -9.81 -6.07
CA GLY A 429 12.42 -10.61 -7.23
C GLY A 429 13.57 -11.49 -7.73
N LYS A 430 13.30 -12.75 -8.10
CA LYS A 430 14.26 -13.57 -8.85
C LYS A 430 14.21 -13.19 -10.34
N PRO A 431 15.33 -13.06 -11.08
CA PRO A 431 16.72 -13.35 -10.65
C PRO A 431 17.26 -12.27 -9.69
N VAL A 432 17.98 -12.71 -8.65
CA VAL A 432 18.46 -11.85 -7.57
C VAL A 432 19.82 -11.25 -7.97
N ASP A 433 19.97 -9.95 -7.78
CA ASP A 433 21.24 -9.25 -7.85
C ASP A 433 21.99 -9.43 -6.52
N GLU A 434 23.28 -9.83 -6.57
CA GLU A 434 24.10 -10.15 -5.40
C GLU A 434 24.30 -8.95 -4.48
N ASP A 435 24.63 -7.80 -5.06
CA ASP A 435 24.91 -6.57 -4.32
C ASP A 435 23.64 -6.04 -3.63
N LYS A 436 22.50 -6.10 -4.33
CA LYS A 436 21.18 -5.75 -3.77
C LYS A 436 20.78 -6.67 -2.63
N LEU A 437 20.95 -7.98 -2.77
CA LEU A 437 20.61 -8.96 -1.74
C LEU A 437 21.36 -8.68 -0.43
N VAL A 438 22.66 -8.45 -0.53
CA VAL A 438 23.53 -8.18 0.62
C VAL A 438 23.19 -6.84 1.27
N ALA A 439 22.99 -5.79 0.46
CA ALA A 439 22.61 -4.46 0.97
C ALA A 439 21.26 -4.48 1.70
N TYR A 440 20.29 -5.19 1.14
CA TYR A 440 18.96 -5.33 1.73
C TYR A 440 18.99 -6.12 3.05
N ALA A 441 19.70 -7.24 3.08
CA ALA A 441 19.86 -8.03 4.29
C ALA A 441 20.54 -7.24 5.42
N HIS A 442 21.59 -6.50 5.09
CA HIS A 442 22.30 -5.63 6.03
C HIS A 442 21.36 -4.55 6.60
N HIS A 443 20.64 -3.86 5.74
CA HIS A 443 19.67 -2.82 6.13
C HIS A 443 18.57 -3.35 7.07
N ILE A 444 17.94 -4.49 6.74
CA ILE A 444 16.91 -5.11 7.58
C ILE A 444 17.44 -5.46 8.97
N ILE A 445 18.65 -6.02 9.05
CA ILE A 445 19.26 -6.46 10.32
C ILE A 445 19.63 -5.25 11.18
N GLU A 446 20.26 -4.21 10.62
CA GLU A 446 20.62 -2.99 11.36
C GLU A 446 19.38 -2.27 11.91
N HIS A 447 18.34 -2.16 11.11
CA HIS A 447 17.08 -1.50 11.50
C HIS A 447 16.41 -2.18 12.69
N ARG A 448 16.49 -3.52 12.77
CA ARG A 448 15.99 -4.28 13.92
C ARG A 448 16.77 -3.96 15.20
N GLU A 449 18.09 -3.85 15.13
CA GLU A 449 18.92 -3.55 16.29
C GLU A 449 18.70 -2.15 16.84
N GLU A 450 18.43 -1.18 15.96
CA GLU A 450 18.05 0.18 16.35
C GLU A 450 16.71 0.23 17.07
N LYS A 451 15.73 -0.58 16.65
CA LYS A 451 14.41 -0.71 17.30
C LYS A 451 14.47 -1.44 18.67
N ALA A 452 15.48 -2.25 18.91
CA ALA A 452 15.64 -3.01 20.15
C ALA A 452 16.41 -2.25 21.25
N ASN A 453 17.10 -1.15 20.94
CA ASN A 453 17.84 -0.27 21.84
C ASN A 453 17.06 1.00 22.17
#